data_09119caa6b934f856bc4a80943cf020f
#
_entry.id   09119caa6b934f856bc4a80943cf020f
#
_cell.length_a   1.000
_cell.length_b   1.000
_cell.length_c   1.000
_cell.angle_alpha   90.00
_cell.angle_beta   90.00
_cell.angle_gamma   90.00
#
_symmetry.space_group_name_H-M   'P 1'
#
loop_
_entity.id
_entity.type
_entity.pdbx_description
1 polymer ?
#
loop_
_entity_poly.entity_id
_entity_poly.type
_entity_poly.pdbx_seq_one_letter_code
_entity_poly.pdbx_strand_id
1 'polypeptide(L)'
;MRVPLRLLLTLIIAAAIAGCGFQLRGTKSGNLPYKTMYIALPETADVRIWMERYINAAGSSEIVDDAKLADATFQQLLDSRQKTILSVNAQGRVREYRLQLNYTFRLVNQKGQVLVAPNEISLTRDITFDDSNVLAKDLEEGLLWRDMNNDLVNQIIRRL
;
A
#
# COMPACT_ATOMS: atom_id res chain seq x y z
N MET A 1 46.35 36.53 -3.56
CA MET A 1 45.29 36.08 -4.47
C MET A 1 43.95 36.48 -3.89
N ARG A 2 43.24 37.45 -4.51
CA ARG A 2 41.94 37.89 -4.03
C ARG A 2 40.85 36.99 -4.70
N VAL A 3 40.30 36.05 -3.94
CA VAL A 3 39.16 35.25 -4.40
C VAL A 3 38.01 36.23 -4.67
N PRO A 4 37.43 36.30 -5.89
CA PRO A 4 36.39 37.24 -6.18
C PRO A 4 35.17 36.92 -5.30
N LEU A 5 34.58 37.95 -4.68
CA LEU A 5 33.43 37.84 -3.76
C LEU A 5 32.28 37.01 -4.33
N ARG A 6 32.14 36.98 -5.65
CA ARG A 6 31.13 36.14 -6.38
C ARG A 6 31.39 34.63 -6.23
N LEU A 7 32.67 34.23 -6.23
CA LEU A 7 33.05 32.80 -6.05
C LEU A 7 32.79 32.33 -4.60
N LEU A 8 33.00 33.22 -3.63
CA LEU A 8 32.71 32.94 -2.23
C LEU A 8 31.19 32.79 -2.00
N LEU A 9 30.41 33.68 -2.62
CA LEU A 9 28.94 33.65 -2.52
C LEU A 9 28.33 32.37 -3.15
N THR A 10 28.83 31.98 -4.32
CA THR A 10 28.37 30.72 -4.98
C THR A 10 28.73 29.49 -4.17
N LEU A 11 29.88 29.46 -3.51
CA LEU A 11 30.32 28.36 -2.64
C LEU A 11 29.42 28.23 -1.40
N ILE A 12 29.05 29.37 -0.79
CA ILE A 12 28.15 29.42 0.37
C ILE A 12 26.74 28.94 -0.01
N ILE A 13 26.22 29.35 -1.17
CA ILE A 13 24.91 28.90 -1.66
C ILE A 13 24.92 27.40 -1.96
N ALA A 14 25.98 26.89 -2.60
CA ALA A 14 26.13 25.45 -2.88
C ALA A 14 26.21 24.63 -1.58
N ALA A 15 26.94 25.11 -0.56
CA ALA A 15 27.02 24.47 0.75
C ALA A 15 25.67 24.47 1.50
N ALA A 16 24.90 25.56 1.38
CA ALA A 16 23.57 25.66 1.99
C ALA A 16 22.55 24.69 1.36
N ILE A 17 22.65 24.44 0.05
CA ILE A 17 21.78 23.48 -0.67
C ILE A 17 22.18 22.03 -0.33
N ALA A 18 23.47 21.74 -0.17
CA ALA A 18 23.96 20.43 0.24
C ALA A 18 23.63 20.10 1.71
N GLY A 19 23.47 21.12 2.57
CA GLY A 19 23.07 20.98 3.97
C GLY A 19 21.57 20.76 4.21
N CYS A 20 20.70 21.03 3.22
CA CYS A 20 19.29 20.64 3.28
C CYS A 20 19.23 19.11 3.15
N GLY A 21 19.18 18.40 4.27
CA GLY A 21 19.09 16.95 4.35
C GLY A 21 17.80 16.38 3.73
N PHE A 22 17.53 16.67 2.48
CA PHE A 22 16.42 16.16 1.70
C PHE A 22 16.73 14.69 1.34
N GLN A 23 16.44 13.77 2.26
CA GLN A 23 16.45 12.34 1.95
C GLN A 23 15.11 11.96 1.32
N LEU A 24 15.16 11.40 0.12
CA LEU A 24 13.99 10.76 -0.49
C LEU A 24 13.42 9.75 0.51
N ARG A 25 12.21 10.02 0.99
CA ARG A 25 11.45 9.15 1.87
C ARG A 25 11.03 7.91 1.07
N GLY A 26 11.84 6.88 1.04
CA GLY A 26 11.54 5.69 0.23
C GLY A 26 12.52 4.53 0.41
N THR A 27 13.72 4.78 0.88
CA THR A 27 14.77 3.76 0.91
C THR A 27 14.86 2.97 2.23
N LYS A 28 14.02 3.27 3.23
CA LYS A 28 13.99 2.54 4.51
C LYS A 28 12.65 1.88 4.85
N SER A 29 11.64 1.94 3.98
CA SER A 29 10.39 1.22 4.18
C SER A 29 10.50 -0.17 3.60
N GLY A 30 10.85 -1.15 4.41
CA GLY A 30 10.85 -2.53 3.95
C GLY A 30 11.74 -3.50 4.72
N ASN A 31 12.49 -3.05 5.71
CA ASN A 31 13.17 -4.01 6.58
C ASN A 31 12.16 -4.61 7.56
N LEU A 32 11.58 -5.74 7.15
CA LEU A 32 10.77 -6.55 8.04
C LEU A 32 11.67 -7.18 9.11
N PRO A 33 11.23 -7.28 10.37
CA PRO A 33 12.01 -7.87 11.46
C PRO A 33 12.09 -9.40 11.38
N TYR A 34 11.50 -10.02 10.37
CA TYR A 34 11.40 -11.47 10.16
C TYR A 34 12.27 -11.90 8.99
N LYS A 35 13.07 -12.96 9.15
CA LYS A 35 13.92 -13.49 8.07
C LYS A 35 13.11 -14.25 7.04
N THR A 36 12.13 -15.03 7.49
CA THR A 36 11.25 -15.82 6.63
C THR A 36 9.78 -15.49 6.90
N MET A 37 8.96 -15.40 5.84
CA MET A 37 7.54 -15.11 5.93
C MET A 37 6.74 -16.07 5.05
N TYR A 38 5.65 -16.58 5.62
CA TYR A 38 4.62 -17.30 4.89
C TYR A 38 3.37 -16.42 4.74
N ILE A 39 2.84 -16.33 3.52
CA ILE A 39 1.61 -15.60 3.23
C ILE A 39 0.48 -16.60 3.07
N ALA A 40 -0.39 -16.71 4.07
CA ALA A 40 -1.52 -17.65 4.09
C ALA A 40 -2.69 -17.13 3.23
N LEU A 41 -2.43 -16.92 1.94
CA LEU A 41 -3.38 -16.53 0.91
C LEU A 41 -3.20 -17.42 -0.33
N PRO A 42 -4.25 -17.59 -1.16
CA PRO A 42 -4.11 -18.22 -2.47
C PRO A 42 -3.07 -17.50 -3.34
N GLU A 43 -2.34 -18.23 -4.17
CA GLU A 43 -1.33 -17.65 -5.08
C GLU A 43 -1.93 -16.64 -6.06
N THR A 44 -3.21 -16.78 -6.38
CA THR A 44 -3.96 -15.89 -7.27
C THR A 44 -4.50 -14.64 -6.59
N ALA A 45 -4.33 -14.52 -5.26
CA ALA A 45 -4.82 -13.35 -4.54
C ALA A 45 -3.98 -12.10 -4.86
N ASP A 46 -4.63 -11.03 -5.31
CA ASP A 46 -3.96 -9.76 -5.63
C ASP A 46 -3.06 -9.27 -4.49
N VAL A 47 -3.56 -9.34 -3.25
CA VAL A 47 -2.82 -8.91 -2.06
C VAL A 47 -1.53 -9.72 -1.89
N ARG A 48 -1.57 -11.07 -2.10
CA ARG A 48 -0.38 -11.93 -2.04
C ARG A 48 0.63 -11.50 -3.11
N ILE A 49 0.20 -11.41 -4.37
CA ILE A 49 1.08 -11.06 -5.51
C ILE A 49 1.80 -9.72 -5.26
N TRP A 50 1.08 -8.73 -4.77
CA TRP A 50 1.67 -7.42 -4.47
C TRP A 50 2.59 -7.45 -3.25
N MET A 51 2.21 -8.16 -2.17
CA MET A 51 3.06 -8.33 -0.99
C MET A 51 4.38 -9.01 -1.35
N GLU A 52 4.34 -10.10 -2.13
CA GLU A 52 5.53 -10.81 -2.59
C GLU A 52 6.47 -9.89 -3.37
N ARG A 53 5.93 -9.08 -4.28
CA ARG A 53 6.72 -8.09 -5.03
C ARG A 53 7.41 -7.08 -4.13
N TYR A 54 6.69 -6.53 -3.15
CA TYR A 54 7.25 -5.54 -2.22
C TYR A 54 8.30 -6.15 -1.31
N ILE A 55 8.06 -7.32 -0.74
CA ILE A 55 8.98 -8.01 0.16
C ILE A 55 10.25 -8.42 -0.60
N ASN A 56 10.11 -9.00 -1.79
CA ASN A 56 11.24 -9.38 -2.64
C ASN A 56 12.06 -8.17 -3.11
N ALA A 57 11.40 -7.06 -3.47
CA ALA A 57 12.10 -5.83 -3.86
C ALA A 57 12.85 -5.18 -2.70
N ALA A 58 12.36 -5.31 -1.47
CA ALA A 58 13.03 -4.83 -0.26
C ALA A 58 14.23 -5.72 0.13
N GLY A 59 14.21 -7.01 -0.24
CA GLY A 59 15.28 -7.97 0.06
C GLY A 59 15.50 -8.23 1.55
N SER A 60 14.51 -7.91 2.40
CA SER A 60 14.62 -7.98 3.86
C SER A 60 14.11 -9.30 4.44
N SER A 61 13.27 -10.00 3.70
CA SER A 61 12.64 -11.26 4.11
C SER A 61 12.54 -12.20 2.92
N GLU A 62 12.66 -13.48 3.16
CA GLU A 62 12.44 -14.55 2.18
C GLU A 62 11.01 -15.07 2.35
N ILE A 63 10.28 -15.21 1.23
CA ILE A 63 8.96 -15.82 1.24
C ILE A 63 9.12 -17.33 1.10
N VAL A 64 8.51 -18.06 2.02
CA VAL A 64 8.52 -19.53 2.05
C VAL A 64 7.13 -20.07 1.79
N ASP A 65 7.07 -21.29 1.22
CA ASP A 65 5.80 -21.93 0.85
C ASP A 65 5.21 -22.82 1.98
N ASP A 66 5.94 -23.01 3.06
CA ASP A 66 5.47 -23.75 4.24
C ASP A 66 5.48 -22.88 5.49
N ALA A 67 4.32 -22.76 6.14
CA ALA A 67 4.17 -22.04 7.39
C ALA A 67 5.08 -22.54 8.52
N LYS A 68 5.51 -23.80 8.46
CA LYS A 68 6.42 -24.40 9.45
C LYS A 68 7.85 -23.89 9.32
N LEU A 69 8.22 -23.33 8.17
CA LEU A 69 9.54 -22.76 7.91
C LEU A 69 9.59 -21.24 8.11
N ALA A 70 8.43 -20.62 8.36
CA ALA A 70 8.30 -19.18 8.46
C ALA A 70 8.46 -18.66 9.89
N ASP A 71 9.28 -17.63 10.09
CA ASP A 71 9.33 -16.90 11.36
C ASP A 71 8.00 -16.19 11.63
N ALA A 72 7.35 -15.69 10.58
CA ALA A 72 6.07 -15.02 10.64
C ALA A 72 5.12 -15.52 9.55
N THR A 73 3.87 -15.75 9.92
CA THR A 73 2.76 -16.11 9.02
C THR A 73 1.78 -14.96 8.95
N PHE A 74 1.60 -14.42 7.76
CA PHE A 74 0.56 -13.43 7.47
C PHE A 74 -0.79 -14.14 7.30
N GLN A 75 -1.80 -13.69 8.04
CA GLN A 75 -3.15 -14.22 8.00
C GLN A 75 -4.15 -13.11 7.72
N GLN A 76 -4.93 -13.26 6.66
CA GLN A 76 -6.10 -12.44 6.39
C GLN A 76 -7.26 -12.91 7.29
N LEU A 77 -7.90 -11.97 7.96
CA LEU A 77 -9.09 -12.23 8.78
C LEU A 77 -10.37 -11.75 8.09
N LEU A 78 -10.28 -10.64 7.34
CA LEU A 78 -11.40 -10.06 6.58
C LEU A 78 -10.87 -9.44 5.29
N ASP A 79 -11.57 -9.64 4.18
CA ASP A 79 -11.51 -8.85 2.95
C ASP A 79 -12.95 -8.59 2.51
N SER A 80 -13.41 -7.35 2.65
CA SER A 80 -14.75 -6.94 2.28
C SER A 80 -14.70 -5.77 1.32
N ARG A 81 -15.33 -5.92 0.16
CA ARG A 81 -15.42 -4.90 -0.89
C ARG A 81 -16.88 -4.58 -1.14
N GLN A 82 -17.21 -3.31 -1.05
CA GLN A 82 -18.58 -2.84 -1.20
C GLN A 82 -18.64 -1.66 -2.17
N LYS A 83 -19.68 -1.64 -2.99
CA LYS A 83 -20.06 -0.51 -3.83
C LYS A 83 -21.46 -0.07 -3.40
N THR A 84 -21.57 1.16 -2.91
CA THR A 84 -22.84 1.71 -2.43
C THR A 84 -23.20 2.98 -3.19
N ILE A 85 -24.49 3.25 -3.37
CA ILE A 85 -24.95 4.51 -3.96
C ILE A 85 -24.68 5.63 -2.95
N LEU A 86 -23.94 6.65 -3.38
CA LEU A 86 -23.63 7.82 -2.57
C LEU A 86 -24.64 8.96 -2.84
N SER A 87 -24.99 9.19 -4.11
CA SER A 87 -25.93 10.23 -4.48
C SER A 87 -26.77 9.87 -5.70
N VAL A 88 -27.96 10.47 -5.79
CA VAL A 88 -28.87 10.39 -6.93
C VAL A 88 -29.26 11.81 -7.38
N ASN A 89 -29.62 11.96 -8.65
CA ASN A 89 -30.14 13.23 -9.17
C ASN A 89 -31.65 13.39 -8.85
N ALA A 90 -32.23 14.54 -9.25
CA ALA A 90 -33.64 14.84 -9.03
C ALA A 90 -34.63 13.84 -9.68
N GLN A 91 -34.19 13.07 -10.69
CA GLN A 91 -34.92 12.03 -11.39
C GLN A 91 -34.69 10.63 -10.80
N GLY A 92 -33.98 10.53 -9.66
CA GLY A 92 -33.69 9.25 -9.01
C GLY A 92 -32.59 8.42 -9.67
N ARG A 93 -31.87 8.96 -10.66
CA ARG A 93 -30.73 8.27 -11.30
C ARG A 93 -29.47 8.44 -10.46
N VAL A 94 -28.65 7.38 -10.38
CA VAL A 94 -27.41 7.42 -9.64
C VAL A 94 -26.44 8.43 -10.27
N ARG A 95 -25.81 9.24 -9.43
CA ARG A 95 -24.78 10.21 -9.78
C ARG A 95 -23.41 9.80 -9.29
N GLU A 96 -23.36 9.16 -8.13
CA GLU A 96 -22.10 8.79 -7.50
C GLU A 96 -22.25 7.47 -6.77
N TYR A 97 -21.20 6.66 -6.84
CA TYR A 97 -21.01 5.48 -6.00
C TYR A 97 -19.85 5.70 -5.05
N ARG A 98 -19.91 5.06 -3.91
CA ARG A 98 -18.79 4.87 -2.98
C ARG A 98 -18.29 3.45 -3.06
N LEU A 99 -16.99 3.30 -3.33
CA LEU A 99 -16.24 2.07 -3.23
C LEU A 99 -15.62 2.02 -1.83
N GLN A 100 -15.80 0.92 -1.11
CA GLN A 100 -15.25 0.71 0.22
C GLN A 100 -14.56 -0.64 0.27
N LEU A 101 -13.33 -0.66 0.78
CA LEU A 101 -12.53 -1.84 1.04
C LEU A 101 -12.16 -1.85 2.51
N ASN A 102 -12.60 -2.91 3.22
CA ASN A 102 -12.23 -3.16 4.61
C ASN A 102 -11.41 -4.45 4.65
N TYR A 103 -10.22 -4.36 5.22
CA TYR A 103 -9.28 -5.46 5.27
C TYR A 103 -8.72 -5.60 6.67
N THR A 104 -8.80 -6.82 7.25
CA THR A 104 -8.23 -7.10 8.56
C THR A 104 -7.23 -8.23 8.43
N PHE A 105 -6.05 -8.06 9.00
CA PHE A 105 -4.98 -9.05 9.01
C PHE A 105 -4.32 -9.13 10.38
N ARG A 106 -3.57 -10.22 10.58
CA ARG A 106 -2.66 -10.40 11.72
C ARG A 106 -1.41 -11.16 11.31
N LEU A 107 -0.38 -11.11 12.15
CA LEU A 107 0.77 -12.01 12.02
C LEU A 107 0.84 -12.92 13.24
N VAL A 108 1.23 -14.17 12.98
CA VAL A 108 1.50 -15.17 14.02
C VAL A 108 2.84 -15.85 13.75
N ASN A 109 3.50 -16.35 14.81
CA ASN A 109 4.67 -17.20 14.65
C ASN A 109 4.29 -18.67 14.45
N GLN A 110 5.28 -19.55 14.28
CA GLN A 110 5.10 -21.02 14.13
C GLN A 110 4.30 -21.66 15.27
N LYS A 111 4.34 -21.06 16.48
CA LYS A 111 3.62 -21.56 17.66
C LYS A 111 2.21 -21.00 17.78
N GLY A 112 1.75 -20.21 16.79
CA GLY A 112 0.46 -19.53 16.80
C GLY A 112 0.38 -18.32 17.71
N GLN A 113 1.50 -17.88 18.30
CA GLN A 113 1.55 -16.66 19.10
C GLN A 113 1.44 -15.44 18.19
N VAL A 114 0.66 -14.46 18.61
CA VAL A 114 0.42 -13.23 17.85
C VAL A 114 1.64 -12.33 17.89
N LEU A 115 2.24 -12.07 16.73
CA LEU A 115 3.33 -11.12 16.54
C LEU A 115 2.80 -9.71 16.27
N VAL A 116 1.77 -9.62 15.42
CA VAL A 116 1.03 -8.39 15.14
C VAL A 116 -0.44 -8.68 15.40
N ALA A 117 -1.05 -7.94 16.32
CA ALA A 117 -2.47 -8.06 16.66
C ALA A 117 -3.35 -7.77 15.43
N PRO A 118 -4.62 -8.24 15.42
CA PRO A 118 -5.55 -7.90 14.35
C PRO A 118 -5.55 -6.40 14.06
N ASN A 119 -5.25 -6.05 12.83
CA ASN A 119 -5.11 -4.69 12.36
C ASN A 119 -6.05 -4.45 11.18
N GLU A 120 -6.91 -3.45 11.31
CA GLU A 120 -7.90 -3.10 10.29
C GLU A 120 -7.40 -1.93 9.43
N ILE A 121 -7.63 -2.05 8.12
CA ILE A 121 -7.42 -1.00 7.12
C ILE A 121 -8.76 -0.80 6.41
N SER A 122 -9.25 0.44 6.41
CA SER A 122 -10.44 0.85 5.67
C SER A 122 -10.05 1.91 4.65
N LEU A 123 -10.39 1.66 3.39
CA LEU A 123 -10.15 2.56 2.27
C LEU A 123 -11.49 2.87 1.59
N THR A 124 -11.67 4.12 1.17
CA THR A 124 -12.84 4.56 0.42
C THR A 124 -12.43 5.39 -0.78
N ARG A 125 -13.19 5.25 -1.89
CA ARG A 125 -13.09 6.10 -3.09
C ARG A 125 -14.50 6.39 -3.58
N ASP A 126 -14.75 7.61 -3.98
CA ASP A 126 -16.01 7.99 -4.60
C ASP A 126 -15.78 8.09 -6.12
N ILE A 127 -16.73 7.59 -6.90
CA ILE A 127 -16.72 7.59 -8.36
C ILE A 127 -18.00 8.20 -8.89
N THR A 128 -17.88 9.17 -9.80
CA THR A 128 -19.04 9.70 -10.52
C THR A 128 -19.55 8.70 -11.54
N PHE A 129 -20.84 8.61 -11.70
CA PHE A 129 -21.50 7.73 -12.66
C PHE A 129 -22.30 8.53 -13.69
N ASP A 130 -22.25 8.06 -14.95
CA ASP A 130 -22.98 8.63 -16.06
C ASP A 130 -23.50 7.50 -16.95
N ASP A 131 -24.81 7.41 -17.10
CA ASP A 131 -25.48 6.37 -17.91
C ASP A 131 -25.09 6.40 -19.40
N SER A 132 -24.57 7.53 -19.90
CA SER A 132 -24.13 7.67 -21.29
C SER A 132 -22.78 7.00 -21.60
N ASN A 133 -21.99 6.67 -20.56
CA ASN A 133 -20.61 6.17 -20.68
C ASN A 133 -20.31 4.98 -19.76
N VAL A 134 -21.26 4.04 -19.64
CA VAL A 134 -21.16 2.91 -18.70
C VAL A 134 -19.87 2.13 -18.84
N LEU A 135 -19.45 1.78 -20.07
CA LEU A 135 -18.21 1.02 -20.29
C LEU A 135 -16.97 1.76 -19.78
N ALA A 136 -16.87 3.07 -20.02
CA ALA A 136 -15.76 3.87 -19.54
C ALA A 136 -15.76 3.94 -18.00
N LYS A 137 -16.95 4.00 -17.38
CA LYS A 137 -17.10 4.00 -15.92
C LYS A 137 -16.74 2.65 -15.29
N ASP A 138 -17.04 1.55 -15.93
CA ASP A 138 -16.64 0.21 -15.46
C ASP A 138 -15.11 0.05 -15.50
N LEU A 139 -14.46 0.58 -16.55
CA LEU A 139 -13.00 0.59 -16.64
C LEU A 139 -12.37 1.47 -15.54
N GLU A 140 -12.93 2.66 -15.31
CA GLU A 140 -12.49 3.58 -14.25
C GLU A 140 -12.63 2.92 -12.86
N GLU A 141 -13.75 2.27 -12.59
CA GLU A 141 -13.96 1.53 -11.36
C GLU A 141 -12.92 0.42 -11.16
N GLY A 142 -12.62 -0.34 -12.22
CA GLY A 142 -11.58 -1.38 -12.18
C GLY A 142 -10.18 -0.81 -11.87
N LEU A 143 -9.87 0.40 -12.35
CA LEU A 143 -8.63 1.10 -12.02
C LEU A 143 -8.61 1.54 -10.56
N LEU A 144 -9.71 2.10 -10.05
CA LEU A 144 -9.83 2.51 -8.65
C LEU A 144 -9.67 1.33 -7.68
N TRP A 145 -10.26 0.17 -7.97
CA TRP A 145 -10.06 -1.03 -7.17
C TRP A 145 -8.59 -1.48 -7.16
N ARG A 146 -7.89 -1.39 -8.28
CA ARG A 146 -6.44 -1.68 -8.34
C ARG A 146 -5.62 -0.70 -7.51
N ASP A 147 -5.92 0.58 -7.59
CA ASP A 147 -5.26 1.62 -6.80
C ASP A 147 -5.50 1.42 -5.30
N MET A 148 -6.73 1.06 -4.91
CA MET A 148 -7.06 0.74 -3.52
C MET A 148 -6.31 -0.49 -3.03
N ASN A 149 -6.14 -1.54 -3.86
CA ASN A 149 -5.33 -2.70 -3.51
C ASN A 149 -3.85 -2.33 -3.32
N ASN A 150 -3.30 -1.47 -4.17
CA ASN A 150 -1.93 -1.00 -4.03
C ASN A 150 -1.74 -0.19 -2.74
N ASP A 151 -2.67 0.73 -2.44
CA ASP A 151 -2.71 1.48 -1.19
C ASP A 151 -2.80 0.54 0.03
N LEU A 152 -3.66 -0.48 -0.05
CA LEU A 152 -3.82 -1.50 0.99
C LEU A 152 -2.50 -2.19 1.30
N VAL A 153 -1.84 -2.74 0.27
CA VAL A 153 -0.58 -3.46 0.45
C VAL A 153 0.52 -2.56 0.99
N ASN A 154 0.62 -1.32 0.50
CA ASN A 154 1.53 -0.32 1.05
C ASN A 154 1.28 -0.05 2.54
N GLN A 155 0.01 -0.03 2.97
CA GLN A 155 -0.33 0.14 4.38
C GLN A 155 -0.02 -1.12 5.20
N ILE A 156 -0.27 -2.32 4.65
CA ILE A 156 0.11 -3.58 5.29
C ILE A 156 1.61 -3.59 5.55
N ILE A 157 2.44 -3.41 4.51
CA ILE A 157 3.91 -3.44 4.63
C ILE A 157 4.45 -2.44 5.66
N ARG A 158 3.81 -1.27 5.80
CA ARG A 158 4.21 -0.28 6.82
C ARG A 158 3.84 -0.66 8.26
N ARG A 159 2.93 -1.62 8.44
CA ARG A 159 2.43 -2.07 9.75
C ARG A 159 3.02 -3.42 10.19
N LEU A 160 3.76 -4.08 9.28
CA LEU A 160 4.54 -5.29 9.55
C LEU A 160 5.91 -4.95 10.15
#